data_94e19fb87de19dc6669d089170cc2987
#
_entry.id   94e19fb87de19dc6669d089170cc2987
#
_cell.length_a   1.000
_cell.length_b   1.000
_cell.length_c   1.000
_cell.angle_alpha   90.00
_cell.angle_beta   90.00
_cell.angle_gamma   90.00
#
_symmetry.space_group_name_H-M   'P 1'
#
loop_
_entity.id
_entity.type
_entity.pdbx_description
1 polymer ?
#
loop_
_entity_poly.entity_id
_entity_poly.type
_entity_poly.pdbx_seq_one_letter_code
_entity_poly.pdbx_strand_id
1 'polypeptide(L)'
;MSSHQIELDLDMDNELVFKVSVEGTSPAPARTRFMVETKDFSLVFPAESSSDGEVSISIPKLENVIKEGSYSGILEVIVDDRVFVPIEIDTKFS
;
A
#
# COMPACT_ATOMS: atom_id res chain seq x y z
N MET A 1 -12.17 -16.19 4.75
CA MET A 1 -11.26 -15.24 4.11
C MET A 1 -10.91 -14.14 5.07
N SER A 2 -9.64 -14.01 5.35
CA SER A 2 -9.20 -12.89 6.16
C SER A 2 -8.92 -11.71 5.25
N SER A 3 -9.75 -10.70 5.32
CA SER A 3 -9.45 -9.41 4.73
C SER A 3 -8.74 -8.57 5.79
N HIS A 4 -7.65 -7.95 5.40
CA HIS A 4 -7.00 -6.98 6.25
C HIS A 4 -7.75 -5.66 6.13
N GLN A 5 -7.91 -4.99 7.23
CA GLN A 5 -8.56 -3.69 7.28
C GLN A 5 -7.69 -2.72 8.06
N ILE A 6 -7.49 -1.53 7.51
CA ILE A 6 -6.76 -0.47 8.20
C ILE A 6 -7.59 0.80 8.23
N GLU A 7 -7.35 1.62 9.23
CA GLU A 7 -8.01 2.91 9.37
C GLU A 7 -6.94 4.00 9.30
N LEU A 8 -7.19 5.00 8.49
CA LEU A 8 -6.29 6.13 8.29
C LEU A 8 -7.03 7.44 8.51
N ASP A 9 -6.29 8.48 8.89
CA ASP A 9 -6.83 9.81 9.09
C ASP A 9 -6.70 10.64 7.81
N LEU A 10 -7.79 11.27 7.41
CA LEU A 10 -7.77 12.16 6.24
C LEU A 10 -7.04 13.47 6.49
N ASP A 11 -7.09 13.95 7.71
CA ASP A 11 -6.56 15.27 8.08
C ASP A 11 -5.13 15.22 8.62
N MET A 12 -4.48 14.09 8.52
CA MET A 12 -3.11 13.89 9.02
C MET A 12 -2.29 13.09 8.03
N ASP A 13 -0.97 13.26 8.11
CA ASP A 13 -0.06 12.36 7.40
C ASP A 13 -0.05 11.02 8.11
N ASN A 14 -0.10 9.94 7.35
CA ASN A 14 -0.08 8.59 7.87
C ASN A 14 1.15 7.84 7.40
N GLU A 15 1.60 6.89 8.20
CA GLU A 15 2.67 5.99 7.81
C GLU A 15 2.19 4.56 8.01
N LEU A 16 2.36 3.74 6.98
CA LEU A 16 2.03 2.33 7.01
C LEU A 16 3.32 1.51 6.94
N VAL A 17 3.39 0.46 7.73
CA VAL A 17 4.52 -0.47 7.72
C VAL A 17 3.99 -1.88 7.59
N PHE A 18 4.49 -2.59 6.57
CA PHE A 18 4.14 -3.99 6.34
C PHE A 18 5.38 -4.84 6.33
N LYS A 19 5.24 -6.09 6.71
CA LYS A 19 6.26 -7.10 6.48
C LYS A 19 5.83 -7.96 5.31
N VAL A 20 6.68 -8.00 4.29
CA VAL A 20 6.43 -8.80 3.09
C VAL A 20 7.52 -9.86 2.99
N SER A 21 7.11 -11.12 2.91
CA SER A 21 8.01 -12.24 2.70
C SER A 21 7.74 -12.83 1.32
N VAL A 22 8.74 -12.80 0.46
CA VAL A 22 8.65 -13.40 -0.87
C VAL A 22 9.64 -14.54 -0.92
N GLU A 23 9.14 -15.76 -0.86
CA GLU A 23 9.99 -16.95 -0.90
C GLU A 23 10.42 -17.29 -2.33
N GLY A 24 11.62 -17.80 -2.47
CA GLY A 24 12.10 -18.30 -3.75
C GLY A 24 12.63 -17.25 -4.70
N THR A 25 12.71 -16.00 -4.29
CA THR A 25 13.31 -14.95 -5.11
C THR A 25 14.69 -14.60 -4.58
N SER A 26 15.62 -14.34 -5.50
CA SER A 26 16.88 -13.74 -5.12
C SER A 26 16.61 -12.33 -4.62
N PRO A 27 17.54 -11.74 -3.83
CA PRO A 27 17.36 -10.38 -3.31
C PRO A 27 17.56 -9.31 -4.41
N ALA A 28 16.93 -9.48 -5.55
CA ALA A 28 16.90 -8.48 -6.59
C ALA A 28 16.11 -7.27 -6.09
N PRO A 29 16.48 -6.05 -6.47
CA PRO A 29 15.74 -4.87 -6.02
C PRO A 29 14.29 -4.96 -6.47
N ALA A 30 13.41 -5.05 -5.49
CA ALA A 30 11.98 -5.04 -5.72
C ALA A 30 11.45 -3.62 -5.56
N ARG A 31 10.53 -3.24 -6.42
CA ARG A 31 9.79 -1.99 -6.26
C ARG A 31 8.46 -2.32 -5.62
N THR A 32 8.10 -1.55 -4.64
CA THR A 32 6.84 -1.73 -3.94
C THR A 32 6.04 -0.45 -4.01
N ARG A 33 4.75 -0.58 -4.23
CA ARG A 33 3.87 0.58 -4.25
C ARG A 33 2.52 0.20 -3.63
N PHE A 34 1.88 1.18 -3.02
CA PHE A 34 0.55 1.04 -2.47
C PHE A 34 -0.41 1.85 -3.30
N MET A 35 -1.51 1.23 -3.73
CA MET A 35 -2.52 1.91 -4.52
C MET A 35 -3.82 1.95 -3.75
N VAL A 36 -4.48 3.10 -3.78
CA VAL A 36 -5.83 3.25 -3.27
C VAL A 36 -6.75 3.53 -4.44
N GLU A 37 -7.68 2.64 -4.68
CA GLU A 37 -8.61 2.79 -5.79
C GLU A 37 -9.85 3.54 -5.34
N THR A 38 -10.18 4.59 -6.07
CA THR A 38 -11.42 5.34 -5.89
C THR A 38 -12.33 5.07 -7.09
N LYS A 39 -13.54 5.60 -7.03
CA LYS A 39 -14.50 5.44 -8.11
C LYS A 39 -14.01 6.07 -9.42
N ASP A 40 -13.29 7.18 -9.33
CA ASP A 40 -12.93 7.98 -10.50
C ASP A 40 -11.44 7.95 -10.84
N PHE A 41 -10.58 7.52 -9.92
CA PHE A 41 -9.13 7.51 -10.12
C PHE A 41 -8.45 6.58 -9.12
N SER A 42 -7.17 6.34 -9.34
CA SER A 42 -6.35 5.59 -8.41
C SER A 42 -5.24 6.48 -7.87
N LEU A 43 -4.97 6.36 -6.58
CA LEU A 43 -3.86 7.03 -5.93
C LEU A 43 -2.72 6.02 -5.78
N VAL A 44 -1.52 6.43 -6.14
CA VAL A 44 -0.34 5.56 -6.06
C VAL A 44 0.68 6.20 -5.13
N PHE A 45 1.10 5.44 -4.13
CA PHE A 45 2.11 5.88 -3.17
C PHE A 45 3.32 4.97 -3.27
N PRO A 46 4.51 5.50 -3.59
CA PRO A 46 5.70 4.68 -3.61
C PRO A 46 6.05 4.22 -2.21
N ALA A 47 6.58 3.03 -2.11
CA ALA A 47 6.97 2.44 -0.84
C ALA A 47 8.47 2.24 -0.80
N GLU A 48 9.03 2.34 0.40
CA GLU A 48 10.43 2.02 0.65
C GLU A 48 10.50 0.65 1.29
N SER A 49 11.36 -0.21 0.78
CA SER A 49 11.58 -1.53 1.35
C SER A 49 12.98 -1.64 1.93
N SER A 50 13.07 -2.26 3.09
CA SER A 50 14.33 -2.55 3.73
C SER A 50 14.78 -3.98 3.40
N SER A 51 16.03 -4.29 3.74
CA SER A 51 16.63 -5.59 3.44
C SER A 51 15.98 -6.74 4.21
N ASP A 52 15.24 -6.46 5.27
CA ASP A 52 14.57 -7.49 6.08
C ASP A 52 13.12 -7.73 5.66
N GLY A 53 12.69 -7.14 4.54
CA GLY A 53 11.34 -7.31 4.03
C GLY A 53 10.32 -6.35 4.61
N GLU A 54 10.75 -5.36 5.36
CA GLU A 54 9.84 -4.32 5.85
C GLU A 54 9.58 -3.28 4.78
N VAL A 55 8.31 -2.94 4.59
CA VAL A 55 7.87 -1.97 3.59
C VAL A 55 7.19 -0.81 4.30
N SER A 56 7.68 0.40 4.07
CA SER A 56 7.16 1.63 4.66
C SER A 56 6.51 2.50 3.58
N ILE A 57 5.33 3.01 3.86
CA ILE A 57 4.58 3.85 2.94
C ILE A 57 4.13 5.10 3.68
N SER A 58 4.48 6.26 3.13
CA SER A 58 4.02 7.55 3.66
C SER A 58 2.82 8.01 2.85
N ILE A 59 1.71 8.24 3.52
CA ILE A 59 0.48 8.72 2.90
C ILE A 59 0.20 10.12 3.45
N PRO A 60 0.30 11.15 2.61
CA PRO A 60 0.05 12.52 3.05
C PRO A 60 -1.44 12.74 3.33
N LYS A 61 -1.75 13.90 3.89
CA LYS A 61 -3.15 14.28 4.11
C LYS A 61 -3.93 14.22 2.80
N LEU A 62 -5.08 13.57 2.82
CA LEU A 62 -5.91 13.40 1.63
C LEU A 62 -7.28 14.07 1.76
N GLU A 63 -7.49 14.91 2.77
CA GLU A 63 -8.78 15.54 3.04
C GLU A 63 -9.34 16.37 1.88
N ASN A 64 -8.47 16.89 1.02
CA ASN A 64 -8.87 17.65 -0.15
C ASN A 64 -8.83 16.83 -1.45
N VAL A 65 -8.56 15.55 -1.36
CA VAL A 65 -8.40 14.67 -2.52
C VAL A 65 -9.52 13.64 -2.58
N ILE A 66 -9.84 13.02 -1.44
CA ILE A 66 -10.87 12.00 -1.34
C ILE A 66 -11.80 12.29 -0.16
N LYS A 67 -12.96 11.69 -0.18
CA LYS A 67 -13.93 11.81 0.90
C LYS A 67 -13.75 10.70 1.91
N GLU A 68 -14.27 10.91 3.10
CA GLU A 68 -14.38 9.87 4.11
C GLU A 68 -15.09 8.65 3.55
N GLY A 69 -14.58 7.48 3.86
CA GLY A 69 -15.16 6.23 3.40
C GLY A 69 -14.15 5.10 3.32
N SER A 70 -14.61 3.96 2.81
CA SER A 70 -13.79 2.77 2.64
C SER A 70 -13.38 2.61 1.19
N TYR A 71 -12.11 2.31 0.97
CA TYR A 71 -11.53 2.16 -0.36
C TYR A 71 -10.72 0.88 -0.43
N SER A 72 -10.58 0.33 -1.62
CA SER A 72 -9.72 -0.83 -1.84
C SER A 72 -8.27 -0.38 -1.90
N GLY A 73 -7.44 -0.95 -1.05
CA GLY A 73 -6.00 -0.72 -1.05
C GLY A 73 -5.28 -1.96 -1.54
N ILE A 74 -4.27 -1.77 -2.38
CA ILE A 74 -3.50 -2.87 -2.97
C ILE A 74 -2.03 -2.58 -2.79
N LEU A 75 -1.33 -3.50 -2.14
CA LEU A 75 0.12 -3.44 -2.04
C LEU A 75 0.71 -4.31 -3.14
N GLU A 76 1.37 -3.68 -4.10
CA GLU A 76 2.00 -4.37 -5.22
C GLU A 76 3.51 -4.43 -5.04
N VAL A 77 4.08 -5.57 -5.37
CA VAL A 77 5.53 -5.76 -5.42
C VAL A 77 5.91 -6.09 -6.86
N ILE A 78 6.86 -5.36 -7.40
CA ILE A 78 7.34 -5.54 -8.77
C ILE A 78 8.77 -6.06 -8.72
N VAL A 79 8.98 -7.26 -9.26
CA VAL A 79 10.28 -7.91 -9.32
C VAL A 79 10.51 -8.35 -10.77
N ASP A 80 11.62 -7.92 -11.38
CA ASP A 80 11.99 -8.31 -12.76
C ASP A 80 10.83 -8.15 -13.74
N ASP A 81 10.18 -6.98 -13.73
CA ASP A 81 9.04 -6.64 -14.59
C ASP A 81 7.78 -7.47 -14.36
N ARG A 82 7.75 -8.27 -13.30
CA ARG A 82 6.58 -9.02 -12.89
C ARG A 82 5.92 -8.34 -11.70
N VAL A 83 4.60 -8.21 -11.77
CA VAL A 83 3.82 -7.59 -10.70
C VAL A 83 3.20 -8.68 -9.85
N PHE A 84 3.45 -8.60 -8.55
CA PHE A 84 2.84 -9.46 -7.56
C PHE A 84 1.94 -8.60 -6.67
N VAL A 85 0.80 -9.12 -6.29
CA VAL A 85 -0.13 -8.43 -5.39
C VAL A 85 -0.20 -9.24 -4.10
N PRO A 86 0.73 -9.01 -3.17
CA PRO A 86 0.77 -9.83 -1.95
C PRO A 86 -0.35 -9.53 -0.97
N ILE A 87 -0.85 -8.30 -0.95
CA ILE A 87 -1.84 -7.88 0.04
C ILE A 87 -2.91 -6.99 -0.58
N GLU A 88 -4.17 -7.36 -0.35
CA GLU A 88 -5.31 -6.51 -0.63
C GLU A 88 -5.88 -6.07 0.72
N ILE A 89 -6.10 -4.77 0.89
CA ILE A 89 -6.44 -4.18 2.18
C ILE A 89 -7.63 -3.25 2.04
N ASP A 90 -8.66 -3.47 2.86
CA ASP A 90 -9.74 -2.50 3.00
C ASP A 90 -9.22 -1.31 3.78
N THR A 91 -9.23 -0.14 3.16
CA THR A 91 -8.67 1.08 3.74
C THR A 91 -9.79 2.06 4.04
N LYS A 92 -9.99 2.34 5.32
CA LYS A 92 -11.01 3.28 5.76
C LYS A 92 -10.36 4.60 6.12
N PHE A 93 -10.83 5.67 5.49
CA PHE A 93 -10.40 7.02 5.78
C PHE A 93 -11.48 7.77 6.56
N SER A 94 -11.10 8.38 7.64
CA SER A 94 -12.03 9.15 8.47
C SER A 94 -11.45 10.49 8.91
#